data_d955c9edf347b3e5f8c617dd629a68b1
#
_entry.id   d955c9edf347b3e5f8c617dd629a68b1
#
_cell.length_a   1.000
_cell.length_b   1.000
_cell.length_c   1.000
_cell.angle_alpha   90.00
_cell.angle_beta   90.00
_cell.angle_gamma   90.00
#
_symmetry.space_group_name_H-M   'P 1'
#
loop_
_entity.id
_entity.type
_entity.pdbx_description
1 polymer ?
#
loop_
_entity_poly.entity_id
_entity_poly.type
_entity_poly.pdbx_seq_one_letter_code
_entity_poly.pdbx_strand_id
1 'polypeptide(L)'
;MNSRVSNLYPSPSGGVTAMKMLAVSSSAVQLTDGGYTFSNVSRYVTLDVQDADVFVTYTGETPSGTVGHRLYAGRSYTWSVNTAKAAKFIRAGVDAVIAASQFTD
;
A
#
# COMPACT_ATOMS: atom_id res chain seq x y z
N MET A 1 -20.76 -18.61 -2.99
CA MET A 1 -20.45 -17.93 -3.14
C MET A 1 -19.79 -17.28 -3.48
N ASN A 2 -19.52 -16.82 -3.90
CA ASN A 2 -18.92 -16.20 -4.02
C ASN A 2 -18.54 -15.13 -4.09
N SER A 3 -18.63 -14.74 -3.94
CA SER A 3 -18.35 -13.46 -3.59
C SER A 3 -17.01 -12.92 -3.93
N ARG A 4 -16.24 -13.56 -4.46
CA ARG A 4 -15.04 -13.06 -4.84
C ARG A 4 -15.09 -12.26 -6.03
N VAL A 5 -16.20 -12.04 -6.55
CA VAL A 5 -16.38 -11.16 -7.66
C VAL A 5 -15.94 -9.77 -7.40
N SER A 6 -15.91 -9.38 -6.17
CA SER A 6 -15.61 -8.02 -5.85
C SER A 6 -14.18 -7.87 -5.40
N ASN A 7 -13.27 -7.81 -6.33
CA ASN A 7 -11.86 -7.72 -5.99
C ASN A 7 -11.43 -6.38 -5.49
N LEU A 8 -12.19 -5.32 -5.77
CA LEU A 8 -11.82 -3.97 -5.36
C LEU A 8 -12.38 -3.61 -3.99
N TYR A 9 -13.30 -4.37 -3.48
CA TYR A 9 -13.98 -4.05 -2.24
C TYR A 9 -13.88 -5.20 -1.27
N PRO A 10 -13.97 -4.92 0.04
CA PRO A 10 -13.92 -5.99 1.03
C PRO A 10 -15.01 -7.00 0.79
N SER A 11 -14.66 -8.27 0.87
CA SER A 11 -15.61 -9.36 0.81
C SER A 11 -16.38 -9.41 2.12
N PRO A 12 -17.67 -9.72 2.10
CA PRO A 12 -18.38 -9.92 3.35
C PRO A 12 -17.80 -11.00 4.24
N SER A 13 -17.17 -12.01 3.64
CA SER A 13 -16.57 -13.08 4.42
C SER A 13 -15.13 -12.77 4.83
N GLY A 14 -14.40 -12.01 4.04
CA GLY A 14 -13.02 -11.71 4.32
C GLY A 14 -12.83 -10.55 5.26
N GLY A 15 -13.48 -9.47 4.98
CA GLY A 15 -13.43 -8.29 5.81
C GLY A 15 -12.10 -7.55 5.81
N VAL A 16 -12.15 -6.34 6.29
CA VAL A 16 -10.99 -5.47 6.44
C VAL A 16 -10.50 -5.57 7.87
N THR A 17 -9.21 -5.83 8.06
CA THR A 17 -8.64 -5.92 9.40
C THR A 17 -8.03 -4.61 9.88
N ALA A 18 -7.60 -3.75 8.98
CA ALA A 18 -7.07 -2.43 9.33
C ALA A 18 -6.99 -1.54 8.09
N MET A 19 -7.08 -0.25 8.30
CA MET A 19 -6.91 0.74 7.24
C MET A 19 -6.22 1.96 7.82
N LYS A 20 -5.28 2.52 7.07
CA LYS A 20 -4.56 3.73 7.44
C LYS A 20 -4.19 4.54 6.21
N MET A 21 -4.02 5.83 6.43
CA MET A 21 -3.49 6.74 5.42
C MET A 21 -2.02 6.99 5.74
N LEU A 22 -1.19 6.90 4.72
CA LEU A 22 0.25 7.14 4.85
C LEU A 22 0.62 8.39 4.03
N ALA A 23 1.19 9.38 4.69
CA ALA A 23 1.72 10.55 4.01
C ALA A 23 3.08 10.20 3.41
N VAL A 24 3.26 10.48 2.13
CA VAL A 24 4.51 10.20 1.41
C VAL A 24 5.11 11.52 0.95
N SER A 25 6.32 11.81 1.40
CA SER A 25 7.00 13.06 1.11
C SER A 25 8.40 12.79 0.54
N SER A 26 9.33 13.68 0.80
CA SER A 26 10.68 13.59 0.23
C SER A 26 11.59 12.58 0.93
N SER A 27 11.14 12.01 2.04
CA SER A 27 11.90 10.97 2.74
C SER A 27 11.19 9.63 2.56
N ALA A 28 11.96 8.56 2.37
CA ALA A 28 11.38 7.23 2.19
C ALA A 28 10.68 6.78 3.47
N VAL A 29 9.48 6.22 3.32
CA VAL A 29 8.66 5.74 4.44
C VAL A 29 8.11 4.35 4.14
N GLN A 30 7.83 3.62 5.21
CA GLN A 30 7.13 2.33 5.14
C GLN A 30 5.72 2.53 5.71
N LEU A 31 4.84 1.58 5.45
CA LEU A 31 3.47 1.68 5.98
C LEU A 31 3.47 1.80 7.51
N THR A 32 4.36 1.10 8.20
CA THR A 32 4.44 1.16 9.65
C THR A 32 4.83 2.54 10.18
N ASP A 33 5.49 3.36 9.38
CA ASP A 33 5.83 4.74 9.78
C ASP A 33 4.60 5.61 9.95
N GLY A 34 3.52 5.27 9.28
CA GLY A 34 2.25 5.97 9.42
C GLY A 34 1.34 5.38 10.50
N GLY A 35 1.87 4.51 11.33
CA GLY A 35 1.08 3.87 12.37
C GLY A 35 0.33 2.63 11.91
N TYR A 36 0.64 2.13 10.73
CA TYR A 36 -0.01 0.94 10.20
C TYR A 36 0.48 -0.29 10.96
N THR A 37 -0.43 -1.13 11.41
CA THR A 37 -0.09 -2.35 12.12
C THR A 37 -0.59 -3.53 11.31
N PHE A 38 0.31 -4.44 10.98
CA PHE A 38 -0.05 -5.65 10.22
C PHE A 38 -0.64 -6.69 11.16
N SER A 39 -1.81 -7.21 10.77
CA SER A 39 -2.47 -8.26 11.52
C SER A 39 -1.90 -9.62 11.15
N ASN A 40 -1.83 -10.53 12.12
CA ASN A 40 -1.37 -11.90 11.90
C ASN A 40 -2.26 -12.67 10.92
N VAL A 41 -3.51 -12.28 10.80
CA VAL A 41 -4.46 -12.98 9.94
C VAL A 41 -4.61 -12.33 8.58
N SER A 42 -3.98 -11.19 8.35
CA SER A 42 -4.07 -10.53 7.06
C SER A 42 -3.25 -11.27 6.01
N ARG A 43 -3.79 -11.38 4.81
CA ARG A 43 -3.15 -12.05 3.69
C ARG A 43 -2.64 -11.10 2.65
N TYR A 44 -3.37 -10.03 2.39
CA TYR A 44 -2.94 -9.04 1.42
C TYR A 44 -3.41 -7.65 1.80
N VAL A 45 -2.82 -6.69 1.11
CA VAL A 45 -3.04 -5.26 1.35
C VAL A 45 -3.39 -4.63 0.02
N THR A 46 -4.43 -3.82 -0.01
CA THR A 46 -4.78 -2.98 -1.15
C THR A 46 -4.37 -1.56 -0.85
N LEU A 47 -3.70 -0.94 -1.81
CA LEU A 47 -3.19 0.43 -1.69
C LEU A 47 -3.82 1.29 -2.76
N ASP A 48 -4.33 2.46 -2.36
CA ASP A 48 -4.76 3.48 -3.30
C ASP A 48 -3.75 4.62 -3.24
N VAL A 49 -3.18 4.96 -4.38
CA VAL A 49 -2.25 6.10 -4.47
C VAL A 49 -3.06 7.35 -4.78
N GLN A 50 -2.97 8.35 -3.92
CA GLN A 50 -3.77 9.56 -4.00
C GLN A 50 -2.88 10.79 -4.12
N ASP A 51 -3.42 11.82 -4.75
CA ASP A 51 -2.83 13.15 -4.90
C ASP A 51 -1.67 13.21 -5.88
N ALA A 52 -0.72 12.28 -5.84
CA ALA A 52 0.43 12.31 -6.74
C ALA A 52 1.07 10.93 -6.82
N ASP A 53 1.95 10.74 -7.80
CA ASP A 53 2.66 9.48 -7.99
C ASP A 53 3.73 9.27 -6.93
N VAL A 54 4.07 8.03 -6.68
CA VAL A 54 5.16 7.65 -5.76
C VAL A 54 6.06 6.62 -6.42
N PHE A 55 7.28 6.50 -5.91
CA PHE A 55 8.17 5.38 -6.24
C PHE A 55 8.20 4.41 -5.08
N VAL A 56 8.37 3.13 -5.37
CA VAL A 56 8.38 2.07 -4.36
C VAL A 56 9.46 1.06 -4.63
N THR A 57 10.07 0.55 -3.56
CA THR A 57 10.98 -0.60 -3.63
C THR A 57 10.49 -1.66 -2.66
N TYR A 58 10.82 -2.93 -2.91
CA TYR A 58 10.32 -4.06 -2.12
C TYR A 58 11.43 -4.89 -1.48
N THR A 59 12.68 -4.61 -1.81
CA THR A 59 13.80 -5.49 -1.45
C THR A 59 14.87 -4.80 -0.62
N GLY A 60 14.49 -3.75 0.09
CA GLY A 60 15.37 -3.09 1.04
C GLY A 60 16.06 -1.85 0.52
N GLU A 61 16.06 -1.61 -0.79
CA GLU A 61 16.66 -0.40 -1.34
C GLU A 61 15.85 0.81 -0.92
N THR A 62 16.50 1.95 -0.82
CA THR A 62 15.79 3.22 -0.64
C THR A 62 15.28 3.70 -2.00
N PRO A 63 13.99 3.92 -2.16
CA PRO A 63 13.47 4.41 -3.43
C PRO A 63 13.92 5.84 -3.71
N SER A 64 14.02 6.17 -4.99
CA SER A 64 14.38 7.52 -5.45
C SER A 64 13.83 7.72 -6.85
N GLY A 65 14.14 8.86 -7.46
CA GLY A 65 13.73 9.11 -8.83
C GLY A 65 14.34 8.17 -9.85
N THR A 66 15.38 7.41 -9.47
CA THR A 66 16.06 6.47 -10.35
C THR A 66 16.04 5.04 -9.84
N VAL A 67 15.50 4.81 -8.65
CA VAL A 67 15.44 3.48 -8.04
C VAL A 67 14.01 3.22 -7.57
N GLY A 68 13.37 2.24 -8.15
CA GLY A 68 12.03 1.82 -7.75
C GLY A 68 11.05 1.79 -8.90
N HIS A 69 9.89 1.25 -8.62
CA HIS A 69 8.77 1.21 -9.55
C HIS A 69 7.85 2.40 -9.28
N ARG A 70 7.31 2.96 -10.34
CA ARG A 70 6.37 4.08 -10.21
C ARG A 70 4.97 3.55 -9.99
N LEU A 71 4.32 4.05 -8.95
CA LEU A 71 2.90 3.82 -8.70
C LEU A 71 2.17 5.12 -9.03
N TYR A 72 1.11 5.00 -9.82
CA TYR A 72 0.42 6.17 -10.38
C TYR A 72 -0.74 6.60 -9.51
N ALA A 73 -0.87 7.90 -9.33
CA ALA A 73 -2.00 8.48 -8.61
C ALA A 73 -3.32 8.06 -9.28
N GLY A 74 -4.30 7.77 -8.47
CA GLY A 74 -5.61 7.35 -8.95
C GLY A 74 -5.72 5.87 -9.23
N ARG A 75 -4.68 5.10 -8.95
CA ARG A 75 -4.69 3.66 -9.16
C ARG A 75 -4.61 2.90 -7.85
N SER A 76 -5.12 1.67 -7.89
CA SER A 76 -5.10 0.76 -6.74
C SER A 76 -4.19 -0.42 -7.05
N TYR A 77 -3.51 -0.88 -6.03
CA TYR A 77 -2.57 -2.01 -6.13
C TYR A 77 -2.85 -2.99 -5.00
N THR A 78 -2.80 -4.28 -5.29
CA THR A 78 -3.01 -5.31 -4.28
C THR A 78 -1.76 -6.16 -4.19
N TRP A 79 -1.21 -6.27 -2.98
CA TRP A 79 0.03 -7.00 -2.71
C TRP A 79 -0.18 -7.99 -1.58
N SER A 80 0.65 -9.02 -1.54
CA SER A 80 0.71 -9.86 -0.36
C SER A 80 1.17 -9.03 0.84
N VAL A 81 0.84 -9.48 2.04
CA VAL A 81 1.28 -8.80 3.26
C VAL A 81 2.80 -8.72 3.32
N ASN A 82 3.50 -9.76 2.90
CA ASN A 82 4.97 -9.74 2.93
C ASN A 82 5.55 -8.66 2.04
N THR A 83 5.00 -8.47 0.85
CA THR A 83 5.43 -7.40 -0.05
C THR A 83 5.15 -6.04 0.57
N ALA A 84 3.96 -5.88 1.14
CA ALA A 84 3.58 -4.61 1.75
C ALA A 84 4.47 -4.25 2.94
N LYS A 85 4.88 -5.24 3.73
CA LYS A 85 5.79 -5.03 4.85
C LYS A 85 7.15 -4.54 4.41
N ALA A 86 7.64 -5.04 3.27
CA ALA A 86 8.95 -4.69 2.77
C ALA A 86 8.97 -3.38 1.99
N ALA A 87 7.82 -2.89 1.58
CA ALA A 87 7.73 -1.75 0.67
C ALA A 87 8.18 -0.46 1.34
N LYS A 88 8.98 0.31 0.61
CA LYS A 88 9.37 1.68 0.98
C LYS A 88 8.91 2.61 -0.13
N PHE A 89 8.35 3.74 0.27
CA PHE A 89 7.73 4.70 -0.66
C PHE A 89 8.41 6.06 -0.54
N ILE A 90 8.52 6.76 -1.67
CA ILE A 90 8.95 8.16 -1.69
C ILE A 90 8.14 8.87 -2.76
N ARG A 91 7.86 10.15 -2.57
CA ARG A 91 7.12 10.92 -3.58
C ARG A 91 7.90 10.99 -4.89
N ALA A 92 7.19 11.03 -6.00
CA ALA A 92 7.82 11.19 -7.31
C ALA A 92 8.15 12.65 -7.60
N GLY A 93 7.35 13.57 -7.16
CA GLY A 93 7.58 14.99 -7.40
C GLY A 93 6.98 15.87 -6.32
N VAL A 94 5.73 15.62 -5.96
CA VAL A 94 5.04 16.34 -4.90
C VAL A 94 4.51 15.35 -3.90
N ASP A 95 4.12 15.83 -2.73
CA ASP A 95 3.63 14.97 -1.66
C ASP A 95 2.40 14.19 -2.10
N ALA A 96 2.33 12.96 -1.66
CA ALA A 96 1.27 12.04 -2.00
C ALA A 96 0.72 11.39 -0.74
N VAL A 97 -0.37 10.64 -0.90
CA VAL A 97 -0.98 9.88 0.18
C VAL A 97 -1.26 8.48 -0.34
N ILE A 98 -1.02 7.49 0.51
CA ILE A 98 -1.40 6.11 0.22
C ILE A 98 -2.44 5.69 1.24
N ALA A 99 -3.61 5.27 0.76
CA ALA A 99 -4.62 4.66 1.61
C ALA A 99 -4.41 3.15 1.53
N ALA A 100 -4.12 2.52 2.65
CA ALA A 100 -3.83 1.10 2.69
C ALA A 100 -4.83 0.35 3.56
N SER A 101 -5.36 -0.74 3.06
CA SER A 101 -6.30 -1.60 3.77
C SER A 101 -5.83 -3.05 3.73
N GLN A 102 -5.95 -3.75 4.85
CA GLN A 102 -5.60 -5.15 4.94
C GLN A 102 -6.84 -6.01 4.85
N PHE A 103 -6.69 -7.16 4.24
CA PHE A 103 -7.79 -8.12 4.08
C PHE A 103 -7.37 -9.50 4.54
N THR A 104 -8.30 -10.23 5.10
CA THR A 104 -8.07 -11.60 5.59
C THR A 104 -8.14 -12.64 4.48
N ASP A 105 -8.72 -12.29 3.35
CA ASP A 105 -8.79 -13.27 2.29
C ASP A 105 -8.84 -12.64 0.90
#